data_9dce7dd0cd514c1a2fc3885cecc18186
#
_entry.id   9dce7dd0cd514c1a2fc3885cecc18186
#
_cell.length_a   1.000
_cell.length_b   1.000
_cell.length_c   1.000
_cell.angle_alpha   90.00
_cell.angle_beta   90.00
_cell.angle_gamma   90.00
#
_symmetry.space_group_name_H-M   'P 1'
#
loop_
_entity.id
_entity.type
_entity.pdbx_description
1 polymer ?
#
loop_
_entity_poly.entity_id
_entity_poly.type
_entity_poly.pdbx_seq_one_letter_code
_entity_poly.pdbx_strand_id
1 'polypeptide(L)'
;DWAEVTLQAKEGRAGLFAKAQKALQDPKTPNLGFINCPGGSAKKGRKEVTVGNLLVYEIDNEELDDQWDVWTDSHLPTPTLVLFTGGKSYHVYYRLDNHYPIKTIELWRKRLSQTIFNYTGFTTDHAMHNSVQPCRLAGWRHKTGDRSRIVLESGNVYSAREVESFLDDLEEEKEVGIGAGQLWR
;
A
#
# COMPACT_ATOMS: atom_id res chain seq x y z
N ASP A 1 -6.46 14.38 -13.94
CA ASP A 1 -5.12 14.45 -14.57
C ASP A 1 -4.05 14.42 -13.49
N TRP A 2 -3.22 13.38 -13.49
CA TRP A 2 -2.06 13.27 -12.62
C TRP A 2 -0.93 14.13 -13.19
N ALA A 3 -0.56 15.19 -12.51
CA ALA A 3 0.66 15.92 -12.85
C ALA A 3 1.85 15.12 -12.32
N GLU A 4 2.66 14.57 -13.22
CA GLU A 4 3.88 13.86 -12.86
C GLU A 4 4.98 14.85 -12.45
N VAL A 5 5.34 14.83 -11.18
CA VAL A 5 6.58 15.42 -10.71
C VAL A 5 7.63 14.32 -10.76
N THR A 6 8.25 14.13 -11.94
CA THR A 6 9.39 13.22 -12.08
C THR A 6 10.57 13.80 -11.33
N LEU A 7 10.89 13.22 -10.19
CA LEU A 7 12.05 13.59 -9.40
C LEU A 7 13.26 12.85 -9.96
N GLN A 8 14.09 13.55 -10.68
CA GLN A 8 15.30 12.95 -11.24
C GLN A 8 16.31 12.68 -10.11
N ALA A 9 16.96 11.52 -10.16
CA ALA A 9 18.01 11.12 -9.20
C ALA A 9 19.14 12.13 -9.02
N LYS A 10 19.28 13.08 -9.95
CA LYS A 10 20.26 14.18 -9.92
C LYS A 10 20.04 15.20 -8.79
N GLU A 11 18.84 15.27 -8.21
CA GLU A 11 18.50 16.31 -7.23
C GLU A 11 18.73 15.88 -5.78
N GLY A 12 19.01 14.60 -5.54
CA GLY A 12 19.21 14.07 -4.21
C GLY A 12 17.97 14.17 -3.30
N ARG A 13 18.05 13.61 -2.08
CA ARG A 13 16.93 13.61 -1.12
C ARG A 13 16.43 15.01 -0.75
N ALA A 14 17.36 15.99 -0.59
CA ALA A 14 17.01 17.34 -0.20
C ALA A 14 16.19 18.06 -1.28
N GLY A 15 16.57 17.91 -2.55
CA GLY A 15 15.82 18.48 -3.67
C GLY A 15 14.43 17.87 -3.83
N LEU A 16 14.31 16.55 -3.60
CA LEU A 16 13.05 15.83 -3.55
C LEU A 16 12.11 16.40 -2.50
N PHE A 17 12.62 16.55 -1.29
CA PHE A 17 11.86 17.05 -0.15
C PHE A 17 11.39 18.49 -0.39
N ALA A 18 12.27 19.37 -0.87
CA ALA A 18 11.93 20.75 -1.18
C ALA A 18 10.84 20.87 -2.26
N LYS A 19 10.89 20.05 -3.31
CA LYS A 19 9.84 20.01 -4.33
C LYS A 19 8.51 19.48 -3.80
N ALA A 20 8.54 18.43 -3.00
CA ALA A 20 7.34 17.92 -2.35
C ALA A 20 6.72 18.96 -1.42
N GLN A 21 7.52 19.64 -0.60
CA GLN A 21 7.04 20.74 0.26
C GLN A 21 6.41 21.87 -0.56
N LYS A 22 7.07 22.31 -1.64
CA LYS A 22 6.53 23.34 -2.52
C LYS A 22 5.19 22.92 -3.14
N ALA A 23 5.09 21.69 -3.60
CA ALA A 23 3.84 21.16 -4.15
C ALA A 23 2.73 21.06 -3.10
N LEU A 24 3.06 20.67 -1.86
CA LEU A 24 2.09 20.65 -0.74
C LEU A 24 1.59 22.03 -0.34
N GLN A 25 2.37 23.09 -0.56
CA GLN A 25 2.00 24.47 -0.29
C GLN A 25 1.12 25.09 -1.37
N ASP A 26 1.17 24.55 -2.59
CA ASP A 26 0.36 25.03 -3.72
C ASP A 26 -1.10 24.54 -3.57
N PRO A 27 -2.08 25.45 -3.34
CA PRO A 27 -3.48 25.08 -3.22
C PRO A 27 -4.06 24.48 -4.51
N LYS A 28 -3.39 24.63 -5.65
CA LYS A 28 -3.81 24.09 -6.94
C LYS A 28 -3.27 22.68 -7.18
N THR A 29 -2.35 22.19 -6.35
CA THR A 29 -1.82 20.82 -6.48
C THR A 29 -2.87 19.84 -5.94
N PRO A 30 -3.54 19.07 -6.80
CA PRO A 30 -4.73 18.33 -6.39
C PRO A 30 -4.40 17.09 -5.57
N ASN A 31 -3.36 16.34 -5.91
CA ASN A 31 -3.04 15.07 -5.27
C ASN A 31 -1.53 14.83 -5.30
N LEU A 32 -0.94 14.64 -4.13
CA LEU A 32 0.43 14.16 -4.01
C LEU A 32 0.42 12.71 -3.54
N GLY A 33 1.01 11.88 -4.35
CA GLY A 33 1.26 10.49 -4.05
C GLY A 33 2.66 10.09 -4.47
N PHE A 34 3.09 8.93 -4.08
CA PHE A 34 4.34 8.32 -4.51
C PHE A 34 4.10 6.87 -4.89
N ILE A 35 4.95 6.37 -5.76
CA ILE A 35 5.00 4.94 -6.05
C ILE A 35 6.01 4.33 -5.08
N ASN A 36 5.57 3.35 -4.32
CA ASN A 36 6.36 2.74 -3.24
C ASN A 36 7.35 1.67 -3.72
N CYS A 37 7.82 1.80 -4.96
CA CYS A 37 8.81 0.91 -5.55
C CYS A 37 9.86 1.71 -6.33
N PRO A 38 11.16 1.38 -6.19
CA PRO A 38 12.23 2.03 -6.94
C PRO A 38 12.02 1.87 -8.46
N GLY A 39 12.29 2.95 -9.19
CA GLY A 39 12.20 2.96 -10.66
C GLY A 39 10.80 2.95 -11.23
N GLY A 40 9.76 2.87 -10.38
CA GLY A 40 8.38 2.89 -10.83
C GLY A 40 7.92 4.28 -11.27
N SER A 41 7.13 4.31 -12.35
CA SER A 41 6.42 5.50 -12.80
C SER A 41 5.00 5.11 -13.20
N ALA A 42 4.02 5.91 -12.79
CA ALA A 42 2.62 5.68 -13.17
C ALA A 42 2.42 5.72 -14.69
N LYS A 43 3.22 6.51 -15.42
CA LYS A 43 3.16 6.59 -16.88
C LYS A 43 3.83 5.42 -17.59
N LYS A 44 4.89 4.88 -16.99
CA LYS A 44 5.66 3.78 -17.57
C LYS A 44 5.05 2.41 -17.26
N GLY A 45 4.23 2.36 -16.21
CA GLY A 45 3.49 1.18 -15.83
C GLY A 45 4.33 0.12 -15.11
N ARG A 46 3.66 -0.99 -14.78
CA ARG A 46 4.18 -2.08 -13.94
C ARG A 46 5.43 -2.77 -14.50
N LYS A 47 5.57 -2.83 -15.83
CA LYS A 47 6.64 -3.61 -16.48
C LYS A 47 8.06 -3.11 -16.16
N GLU A 48 8.19 -1.86 -15.75
CA GLU A 48 9.49 -1.24 -15.46
C GLU A 48 9.88 -1.34 -13.98
N VAL A 49 8.95 -1.73 -13.12
CA VAL A 49 9.21 -1.95 -11.71
C VAL A 49 9.67 -3.38 -11.52
N THR A 50 10.92 -3.56 -11.18
CA THR A 50 11.54 -4.88 -11.05
C THR A 50 11.75 -5.31 -9.60
N VAL A 51 11.87 -4.35 -8.69
CA VAL A 51 12.09 -4.59 -7.26
C VAL A 51 11.26 -3.65 -6.40
N GLY A 52 11.03 -4.04 -5.14
CA GLY A 52 10.37 -3.24 -4.12
C GLY A 52 10.82 -3.60 -2.72
N ASN A 53 10.51 -2.75 -1.74
CA ASN A 53 10.84 -2.95 -0.34
C ASN A 53 9.74 -2.47 0.62
N LEU A 54 8.51 -2.35 0.13
CA LEU A 54 7.36 -1.96 0.96
C LEU A 54 6.20 -2.92 0.73
N LEU A 55 5.65 -3.43 1.81
CA LEU A 55 4.29 -3.96 1.81
C LEU A 55 3.37 -2.82 2.22
N VAL A 56 2.21 -2.75 1.62
CA VAL A 56 1.20 -1.73 1.93
C VAL A 56 -0.19 -2.33 1.77
N TYR A 57 -1.09 -1.94 2.68
CA TYR A 57 -2.51 -2.20 2.53
C TYR A 57 -3.33 -0.97 2.90
N GLU A 58 -4.58 -0.96 2.50
CA GLU A 58 -5.63 0.01 2.82
C GLU A 58 -6.95 -0.75 3.00
N ILE A 59 -7.74 -0.32 3.96
CA ILE A 59 -9.11 -0.82 4.20
C ILE A 59 -10.05 0.37 4.03
N ASP A 60 -11.01 0.27 3.11
CA ASP A 60 -11.84 1.40 2.72
C ASP A 60 -13.28 1.32 3.24
N ASN A 61 -13.70 0.14 3.71
CA ASN A 61 -15.08 -0.18 3.98
C ASN A 61 -15.43 -0.25 5.47
N GLU A 62 -14.45 -0.02 6.34
CA GLU A 62 -14.60 -0.10 7.78
C GLU A 62 -14.39 1.27 8.43
N GLU A 63 -14.92 1.45 9.64
CA GLU A 63 -14.70 2.65 10.43
C GLU A 63 -13.21 2.79 10.85
N LEU A 64 -12.76 4.02 11.09
CA LEU A 64 -11.33 4.27 11.38
C LEU A 64 -10.84 3.56 12.64
N ASP A 65 -11.69 3.40 13.65
CA ASP A 65 -11.33 2.70 14.88
C ASP A 65 -11.15 1.19 14.60
N ASP A 66 -12.04 0.58 13.83
CA ASP A 66 -11.92 -0.82 13.43
C ASP A 66 -10.66 -1.05 12.56
N GLN A 67 -10.36 -0.12 11.65
CA GLN A 67 -9.12 -0.17 10.87
C GLN A 67 -7.88 -0.06 11.77
N TRP A 68 -7.95 0.77 12.84
CA TRP A 68 -6.85 0.91 13.80
C TRP A 68 -6.59 -0.39 14.53
N ASP A 69 -7.62 -1.10 14.94
CA ASP A 69 -7.51 -2.36 15.69
C ASP A 69 -6.86 -3.49 14.88
N VAL A 70 -6.90 -3.42 13.55
CA VAL A 70 -6.27 -4.43 12.69
C VAL A 70 -4.79 -4.64 13.00
N TRP A 71 -4.02 -3.61 13.32
CA TRP A 71 -2.59 -3.76 13.65
C TRP A 71 -2.28 -3.65 15.14
N THR A 72 -3.23 -3.23 15.97
CA THR A 72 -3.03 -3.17 17.42
C THR A 72 -3.42 -4.48 18.10
N ASP A 73 -4.46 -5.15 17.64
CA ASP A 73 -5.06 -6.32 18.28
C ASP A 73 -4.87 -7.62 17.48
N SER A 74 -4.25 -7.56 16.30
CA SER A 74 -4.02 -8.72 15.45
C SER A 74 -2.65 -9.36 15.68
N HIS A 75 -2.41 -10.49 14.99
CA HIS A 75 -1.10 -11.14 14.94
C HIS A 75 -0.09 -10.42 14.02
N LEU A 76 -0.50 -9.30 13.43
CA LEU A 76 0.39 -8.50 12.59
C LEU A 76 1.42 -7.76 13.47
N PRO A 77 2.67 -7.65 13.02
CA PRO A 77 3.66 -6.87 13.73
C PRO A 77 3.34 -5.38 13.64
N THR A 78 3.88 -4.58 14.55
CA THR A 78 3.72 -3.12 14.53
C THR A 78 4.16 -2.53 13.19
N PRO A 79 3.31 -1.84 12.44
CA PRO A 79 3.68 -1.25 11.15
C PRO A 79 4.90 -0.32 11.25
N THR A 80 5.66 -0.20 10.17
CA THR A 80 6.74 0.80 10.07
C THR A 80 6.18 2.21 10.12
N LEU A 81 5.06 2.43 9.42
CA LEU A 81 4.40 3.73 9.31
C LEU A 81 2.91 3.52 9.04
N VAL A 82 2.08 4.34 9.65
CA VAL A 82 0.66 4.45 9.35
C VAL A 82 0.34 5.89 8.99
N LEU A 83 -0.32 6.07 7.86
CA LEU A 83 -0.70 7.36 7.32
C LEU A 83 -2.23 7.44 7.21
N PHE A 84 -2.86 8.35 7.96
CA PHE A 84 -4.24 8.73 7.69
C PHE A 84 -4.35 9.43 6.35
N THR A 85 -5.24 8.96 5.47
CA THR A 85 -5.31 9.46 4.08
C THR A 85 -5.97 10.83 3.94
N GLY A 86 -6.54 11.37 5.05
CA GLY A 86 -7.33 12.60 5.04
C GLY A 86 -8.80 12.39 4.66
N GLY A 87 -9.22 11.15 4.52
CA GLY A 87 -10.58 10.75 4.20
C GLY A 87 -11.12 9.74 5.22
N LYS A 88 -11.25 8.51 4.80
CA LYS A 88 -11.90 7.43 5.55
C LYS A 88 -10.99 6.22 5.81
N SER A 89 -9.70 6.30 5.50
CA SER A 89 -8.82 5.15 5.54
C SER A 89 -7.41 5.48 6.02
N TYR A 90 -6.68 4.42 6.36
CA TYR A 90 -5.26 4.44 6.60
C TYR A 90 -4.51 3.70 5.49
N HIS A 91 -3.35 4.24 5.08
CA HIS A 91 -2.32 3.46 4.41
C HIS A 91 -1.35 2.92 5.45
N VAL A 92 -1.23 1.61 5.54
CA VAL A 92 -0.37 0.92 6.51
C VAL A 92 0.82 0.31 5.79
N TYR A 93 2.03 0.62 6.27
CA TYR A 93 3.27 0.26 5.59
C TYR A 93 4.16 -0.61 6.46
N TYR A 94 4.71 -1.66 5.87
CA TYR A 94 5.81 -2.46 6.42
C TYR A 94 7.02 -2.30 5.50
N ARG A 95 8.08 -1.68 6.01
CA ARG A 95 9.34 -1.52 5.29
C ARG A 95 10.18 -2.78 5.41
N LEU A 96 10.74 -3.23 4.31
CA LEU A 96 11.63 -4.37 4.26
C LEU A 96 13.10 -3.92 4.33
N ASP A 97 13.94 -4.79 4.86
CA ASP A 97 15.39 -4.59 5.05
C ASP A 97 16.14 -4.51 3.71
N ASN A 98 15.63 -5.20 2.70
CA ASN A 98 16.19 -5.26 1.36
C ASN A 98 15.16 -4.98 0.27
N HIS A 99 15.64 -4.82 -0.97
CA HIS A 99 14.81 -4.82 -2.16
C HIS A 99 14.61 -6.24 -2.66
N TYR A 100 13.36 -6.63 -2.81
CA TYR A 100 12.97 -7.97 -3.28
C TYR A 100 12.36 -7.89 -4.67
N PRO A 101 12.40 -8.98 -5.46
CA PRO A 101 11.73 -9.04 -6.76
C PRO A 101 10.27 -8.59 -6.66
N ILE A 102 9.82 -7.80 -7.63
CA ILE A 102 8.48 -7.20 -7.55
C ILE A 102 7.36 -8.23 -7.46
N LYS A 103 7.53 -9.38 -8.10
CA LYS A 103 6.55 -10.49 -8.01
C LYS A 103 6.43 -11.03 -6.58
N THR A 104 7.55 -11.08 -5.84
CA THR A 104 7.56 -11.47 -4.41
C THR A 104 6.81 -10.43 -3.58
N ILE A 105 7.05 -9.14 -3.79
CA ILE A 105 6.34 -8.07 -3.11
C ILE A 105 4.83 -8.14 -3.35
N GLU A 106 4.42 -8.35 -4.59
CA GLU A 106 3.00 -8.45 -4.95
C GLU A 106 2.34 -9.71 -4.38
N LEU A 107 3.08 -10.83 -4.33
CA LEU A 107 2.62 -12.04 -3.64
C LEU A 107 2.44 -11.79 -2.14
N TRP A 108 3.45 -11.22 -1.47
CA TRP A 108 3.35 -10.90 -0.04
C TRP A 108 2.22 -9.90 0.28
N ARG A 109 1.94 -8.92 -0.57
CA ARG A 109 0.78 -8.02 -0.40
C ARG A 109 -0.54 -8.77 -0.49
N LYS A 110 -0.67 -9.73 -1.39
CA LYS A 110 -1.86 -10.59 -1.48
C LYS A 110 -2.02 -11.47 -0.24
N ARG A 111 -0.92 -12.10 0.20
CA ARG A 111 -0.93 -12.90 1.43
C ARG A 111 -1.28 -12.05 2.64
N LEU A 112 -0.74 -10.82 2.74
CA LEU A 112 -1.09 -9.88 3.81
C LEU A 112 -2.59 -9.56 3.81
N SER A 113 -3.19 -9.36 2.64
CA SER A 113 -4.64 -9.18 2.52
C SER A 113 -5.43 -10.41 2.99
N GLN A 114 -4.97 -11.60 2.63
CA GLN A 114 -5.58 -12.86 3.10
C GLN A 114 -5.42 -13.02 4.61
N THR A 115 -4.24 -12.74 5.15
CA THR A 115 -3.98 -12.77 6.60
C THR A 115 -4.93 -11.81 7.33
N ILE A 116 -5.06 -10.57 6.87
CA ILE A 116 -6.00 -9.60 7.46
C ILE A 116 -7.43 -10.15 7.42
N PHE A 117 -7.87 -10.66 6.29
CA PHE A 117 -9.21 -11.22 6.14
C PHE A 117 -9.45 -12.40 7.09
N ASN A 118 -8.49 -13.31 7.23
CA ASN A 118 -8.63 -14.49 8.10
C ASN A 118 -8.78 -14.12 9.57
N TYR A 119 -8.13 -13.06 10.03
CA TYR A 119 -8.17 -12.64 11.43
C TYR A 119 -9.28 -11.66 11.76
N THR A 120 -9.68 -10.82 10.81
CA THR A 120 -10.63 -9.71 11.08
C THR A 120 -11.94 -9.83 10.30
N GLY A 121 -11.97 -10.58 9.21
CA GLY A 121 -13.06 -10.59 8.23
C GLY A 121 -13.06 -9.36 7.29
N PHE A 122 -12.13 -8.43 7.46
CA PHE A 122 -12.08 -7.21 6.66
C PHE A 122 -11.36 -7.42 5.33
N THR A 123 -11.85 -6.78 4.29
CA THR A 123 -11.24 -6.81 2.96
C THR A 123 -10.37 -5.57 2.74
N THR A 124 -9.17 -5.79 2.22
CA THR A 124 -8.28 -4.69 1.83
C THR A 124 -8.54 -4.24 0.40
N ASP A 125 -8.15 -3.00 0.06
CA ASP A 125 -8.20 -2.53 -1.33
C ASP A 125 -7.23 -3.32 -2.22
N HIS A 126 -7.78 -4.09 -3.16
CA HIS A 126 -7.01 -4.92 -4.09
C HIS A 126 -6.09 -4.09 -5.01
N ALA A 127 -6.35 -2.79 -5.20
CA ALA A 127 -5.47 -1.92 -5.95
C ALA A 127 -4.07 -1.85 -5.31
N MET A 128 -3.98 -2.00 -3.97
CA MET A 128 -2.71 -2.02 -3.24
C MET A 128 -1.83 -3.24 -3.52
N HIS A 129 -2.38 -4.30 -4.12
CA HIS A 129 -1.56 -5.43 -4.59
C HIS A 129 -0.64 -5.02 -5.75
N ASN A 130 -1.03 -4.00 -6.52
CA ASN A 130 -0.26 -3.51 -7.65
C ASN A 130 0.93 -2.67 -7.18
N SER A 131 2.11 -3.02 -7.65
CA SER A 131 3.36 -2.34 -7.29
C SER A 131 3.45 -0.88 -7.74
N VAL A 132 2.69 -0.49 -8.76
CA VAL A 132 2.66 0.89 -9.26
C VAL A 132 1.47 1.69 -8.77
N GLN A 133 0.70 1.14 -7.83
CA GLN A 133 -0.39 1.89 -7.21
C GLN A 133 0.18 3.09 -6.43
N PRO A 134 -0.22 4.33 -6.77
CA PRO A 134 0.21 5.50 -6.03
C PRO A 134 -0.34 5.49 -4.60
N CYS A 135 0.52 5.77 -3.63
CA CYS A 135 0.15 5.97 -2.23
C CYS A 135 0.18 7.46 -1.89
N ARG A 136 -0.61 7.89 -0.93
CA ARG A 136 -0.69 9.29 -0.53
C ARG A 136 0.56 9.74 0.20
N LEU A 137 0.94 11.00 -0.03
CA LEU A 137 1.99 11.67 0.73
C LEU A 137 1.38 12.41 1.92
N ALA A 138 2.06 12.41 3.06
CA ALA A 138 1.62 13.18 4.24
C ALA A 138 1.56 14.68 3.94
N GLY A 139 0.57 15.37 4.52
CA GLY A 139 0.34 16.80 4.33
C GLY A 139 -0.59 17.15 3.16
N TRP A 140 -0.97 16.18 2.35
CA TRP A 140 -1.90 16.42 1.27
C TRP A 140 -3.33 16.66 1.79
N ARG A 141 -4.05 17.58 1.13
CA ARG A 141 -5.45 17.89 1.47
C ARG A 141 -6.40 16.99 0.69
N HIS A 142 -7.21 16.23 1.40
CA HIS A 142 -8.28 15.45 0.78
C HIS A 142 -9.43 16.36 0.31
N LYS A 143 -10.25 15.89 -0.63
CA LYS A 143 -11.45 16.59 -1.13
C LYS A 143 -12.46 16.92 -0.02
N THR A 144 -12.45 16.18 1.09
CA THR A 144 -13.26 16.43 2.28
C THR A 144 -12.76 17.59 3.14
N GLY A 145 -11.57 18.14 2.86
CA GLY A 145 -10.96 19.23 3.59
C GLY A 145 -9.89 18.82 4.61
N ASP A 146 -9.87 17.55 5.04
CA ASP A 146 -8.86 17.03 5.95
C ASP A 146 -7.52 16.83 5.27
N ARG A 147 -6.46 16.86 6.09
CA ARG A 147 -5.10 16.60 5.60
C ARG A 147 -4.66 15.20 5.96
N SER A 148 -4.02 14.53 4.99
CA SER A 148 -3.29 13.31 5.29
C SER A 148 -2.16 13.61 6.28
N ARG A 149 -1.95 12.71 7.24
CA ARG A 149 -0.94 12.86 8.28
C ARG A 149 -0.41 11.51 8.72
N ILE A 150 0.83 11.48 9.14
CA ILE A 150 1.40 10.32 9.83
C ILE A 150 0.75 10.23 11.21
N VAL A 151 0.22 9.06 11.55
CA VAL A 151 -0.41 8.77 12.84
C VAL A 151 0.40 7.78 13.67
N LEU A 152 1.26 6.98 13.01
CA LEU A 152 2.22 6.11 13.68
C LEU A 152 3.51 6.07 12.84
N GLU A 153 4.66 6.17 13.49
CA GLU A 153 5.98 5.97 12.93
C GLU A 153 6.82 5.19 13.93
N SER A 154 6.94 3.88 13.74
CA SER A 154 7.76 3.01 14.58
C SER A 154 9.21 2.93 14.09
N GLY A 155 9.42 3.13 12.80
CA GLY A 155 10.70 2.93 12.14
C GLY A 155 11.11 1.45 11.97
N ASN A 156 10.26 0.50 12.35
CA ASN A 156 10.55 -0.93 12.23
C ASN A 156 10.87 -1.32 10.79
N VAL A 157 11.79 -2.28 10.65
CA VAL A 157 12.22 -2.82 9.36
C VAL A 157 12.18 -4.33 9.46
N TYR A 158 11.62 -4.99 8.46
CA TYR A 158 11.33 -6.42 8.48
C TYR A 158 12.19 -7.17 7.46
N SER A 159 12.78 -8.27 7.88
CA SER A 159 13.43 -9.23 6.98
C SER A 159 12.40 -10.10 6.27
N ALA A 160 12.80 -10.74 5.17
CA ALA A 160 11.95 -11.71 4.48
C ALA A 160 11.45 -12.82 5.42
N ARG A 161 12.31 -13.30 6.33
CA ARG A 161 11.94 -14.33 7.31
C ARG A 161 10.84 -13.87 8.26
N GLU A 162 10.91 -12.63 8.74
CA GLU A 162 9.87 -12.07 9.60
C GLU A 162 8.57 -11.89 8.83
N VAL A 163 8.64 -11.42 7.56
CA VAL A 163 7.46 -11.31 6.70
C VAL A 163 6.78 -12.67 6.54
N GLU A 164 7.54 -13.71 6.17
CA GLU A 164 7.00 -15.07 6.00
C GLU A 164 6.39 -15.62 7.31
N SER A 165 6.86 -15.17 8.48
CA SER A 165 6.36 -15.67 9.76
C SER A 165 5.00 -15.13 10.18
N PHE A 166 4.54 -14.01 9.61
CA PHE A 166 3.24 -13.42 9.94
C PHE A 166 2.22 -13.44 8.78
N LEU A 167 2.63 -13.92 7.61
CA LEU A 167 1.73 -14.04 6.47
C LEU A 167 1.16 -15.45 6.36
N ASP A 168 -0.15 -15.56 6.27
CA ASP A 168 -0.82 -16.81 5.91
C ASP A 168 -0.53 -17.18 4.46
N ASP A 169 -0.60 -18.47 4.15
CA ASP A 169 -0.61 -18.93 2.78
C ASP A 169 -1.91 -18.53 2.07
N LEU A 170 -1.83 -18.29 0.77
CA LEU A 170 -3.04 -18.07 -0.02
C LEU A 170 -3.87 -19.36 -0.01
N GLU A 171 -5.14 -19.25 0.29
CA GLU A 171 -6.07 -20.34 0.04
C GLU A 171 -6.03 -20.66 -1.47
N GLU A 172 -5.84 -21.93 -1.81
CA GLU A 172 -6.01 -22.38 -3.19
C GLU A 172 -7.43 -22.01 -3.62
N GLU A 173 -7.57 -21.23 -4.70
CA GLU A 173 -8.86 -21.05 -5.35
C GLU A 173 -9.36 -22.46 -5.70
N LYS A 174 -10.26 -22.99 -4.88
CA LYS A 174 -11.01 -24.19 -5.26
C LYS A 174 -11.71 -23.83 -6.54
N GLU A 175 -11.21 -24.32 -7.69
CA GLU A 175 -11.96 -24.32 -8.92
C GLU A 175 -13.35 -24.86 -8.56
N VAL A 176 -14.34 -23.98 -8.47
CA VAL A 176 -15.73 -24.39 -8.42
C VAL A 176 -15.97 -25.04 -9.78
N GLY A 177 -15.76 -26.34 -9.81
CA GLY A 177 -16.09 -27.15 -10.96
C GLY A 177 -17.56 -26.90 -11.28
N ILE A 178 -17.81 -26.02 -12.23
CA ILE A 178 -19.11 -25.91 -12.87
C ILE A 178 -19.29 -27.26 -13.55
N GLY A 179 -19.94 -28.17 -12.80
CA GLY A 179 -20.36 -29.46 -13.31
C GLY A 179 -21.16 -29.23 -14.59
N ALA A 180 -20.50 -29.52 -15.72
CA ALA A 180 -21.18 -29.70 -16.98
C ALA A 180 -22.17 -30.85 -16.82
N GLY A 181 -23.43 -30.55 -16.58
CA GLY A 181 -24.45 -31.59 -16.43
C GLY A 181 -25.83 -31.04 -16.08
N GLN A 182 -26.44 -30.37 -17.03
CA GLN A 182 -27.88 -30.57 -17.32
C GLN A 182 -28.28 -29.74 -18.55
N LEU A 183 -27.93 -30.35 -19.69
CA LEU A 183 -28.64 -30.07 -20.95
C LEU A 183 -29.83 -31.06 -21.04
N TRP A 184 -31.02 -30.48 -21.23
CA TRP A 184 -32.22 -31.09 -21.83
C TRP A 184 -33.01 -32.14 -21.07
N ARG A 185 -34.16 -31.74 -20.51
CA ARG A 185 -35.46 -32.31 -20.97
C ARG A 185 -36.56 -31.30 -20.78
#